data_4ca0a5f8b86b0b7b1d1b92e4e723869e
#
_entry.id   4ca0a5f8b86b0b7b1d1b92e4e723869e
#
_cell.length_a   1.000
_cell.length_b   1.000
_cell.length_c   1.000
_cell.angle_alpha   90.00
_cell.angle_beta   90.00
_cell.angle_gamma   90.00
#
_symmetry.space_group_name_H-M   'P 1'
#
loop_
_entity.id
_entity.type
_entity.pdbx_description
1 polymer ?
#
loop_
_entity_poly.entity_id
_entity_poly.type
_entity_poly.pdbx_seq_one_letter_code
_entity_poly.pdbx_strand_id
1 'polypeptide(L)'
;FRATDSYWVIAMTDETAQTATAPRRGRGGGGAARRAERTAVSIETAKYIQRNIPNYEIMTEEALDVIQANAEQILEEIGVAFVDNPAALERWKAAGAEVTGERVRIPKGLARKLCETAPATFTQHARNPERSVEIGGKNLVLAPVYGPPFVRDAEGGRRYATIADFQKFVKLGYMSKWLHHSGGTVCEPTDVPVNKRHLDMLLAHMTLSDKPFMGSVTEPERAQDSIEMCEILFGKDFVRDNTVLVNLININSPMTFDSTMMGALEIYAAHNQACIISPFIVGGAMAPVSVAGTLTQVLAEVLAGVAYSQLIRAGAPVIMGAFVTSIDMNSGAPTFGTPEAAHITYGVGQLARRLGLPYRSAGSFCGSKLPDAQAAYETANSLNMGLLAGVNFMLHACGWLEGGLVASFEKFVMDADQLGTLHHLAKGVDMSEDAQALDAIREVGPGGHYLGCAHTHANFKTAFWRSDLFDYKPFETWDEEGARDTQALASIRVQKLVDTYQQPTLDPEIHAALLAYVDAKKAAMPDSFM
;
A
#
# COMPACT_ATOMS: atom_id res chain seq x y z
N PHE A 1 -4.66 -19.89 -50.45
CA PHE A 1 -5.09 -20.53 -49.21
C PHE A 1 -6.41 -19.91 -48.80
N ARG A 2 -7.51 -20.66 -48.91
CA ARG A 2 -8.86 -20.22 -48.53
C ARG A 2 -9.05 -20.52 -47.05
N ALA A 3 -9.40 -19.48 -46.26
CA ALA A 3 -9.88 -19.62 -44.90
C ALA A 3 -11.34 -20.09 -44.94
N THR A 4 -11.67 -21.16 -44.26
CA THR A 4 -13.04 -21.58 -43.99
C THR A 4 -13.41 -21.12 -42.60
N ASP A 5 -14.42 -20.24 -42.53
CA ASP A 5 -15.05 -19.75 -41.32
C ASP A 5 -15.71 -20.89 -40.56
N SER A 6 -15.41 -21.01 -39.26
CA SER A 6 -16.21 -21.79 -38.31
C SER A 6 -16.22 -21.07 -36.99
N TYR A 7 -17.13 -20.13 -36.82
CA TYR A 7 -17.50 -19.53 -35.54
C TYR A 7 -18.42 -20.48 -34.77
N TRP A 8 -18.00 -20.91 -33.59
CA TRP A 8 -18.87 -21.67 -32.68
C TRP A 8 -19.51 -20.72 -31.69
N VAL A 9 -20.82 -20.50 -31.83
CA VAL A 9 -21.68 -19.87 -30.83
C VAL A 9 -22.15 -20.97 -29.88
N ILE A 10 -21.74 -20.91 -28.62
CA ILE A 10 -22.30 -21.77 -27.57
C ILE A 10 -23.56 -21.08 -27.04
N ALA A 11 -24.72 -21.56 -27.47
CA ALA A 11 -26.00 -21.20 -26.85
C ALA A 11 -26.16 -22.03 -25.57
N MET A 12 -26.25 -21.38 -24.40
CA MET A 12 -26.68 -22.03 -23.15
C MET A 12 -28.21 -22.11 -23.13
N THR A 13 -28.74 -23.33 -23.21
CA THR A 13 -30.15 -23.59 -22.96
C THR A 13 -30.39 -23.82 -21.49
N ASP A 14 -31.30 -23.03 -20.91
CA ASP A 14 -31.85 -23.20 -19.56
C ASP A 14 -32.79 -24.43 -19.54
N GLU A 15 -32.40 -25.49 -18.82
CA GLU A 15 -33.34 -26.54 -18.44
C GLU A 15 -33.78 -26.38 -16.99
N THR A 16 -34.99 -25.93 -16.81
CA THR A 16 -35.72 -25.90 -15.52
C THR A 16 -36.20 -27.29 -15.13
N ALA A 17 -35.55 -27.90 -14.14
CA ALA A 17 -36.10 -29.10 -13.51
C ALA A 17 -37.01 -28.72 -12.34
N GLN A 18 -38.29 -29.01 -12.49
CA GLN A 18 -39.31 -28.99 -11.43
C GLN A 18 -39.11 -30.19 -10.49
N THR A 19 -38.96 -29.93 -9.20
CA THR A 19 -39.09 -30.93 -8.16
C THR A 19 -40.16 -30.56 -7.14
N ALA A 20 -40.95 -31.56 -6.79
CA ALA A 20 -42.19 -31.54 -6.03
C ALA A 20 -42.06 -31.05 -4.59
N THR A 21 -43.11 -30.40 -4.10
CA THR A 21 -43.32 -29.86 -2.77
C THR A 21 -43.70 -30.92 -1.74
N ALA A 22 -43.06 -30.89 -0.54
CA ALA A 22 -43.53 -31.53 0.69
C ALA A 22 -43.84 -30.45 1.77
N PRO A 23 -44.76 -30.72 2.73
CA PRO A 23 -45.51 -29.69 3.42
C PRO A 23 -44.81 -29.01 4.59
N ARG A 24 -45.15 -27.72 4.79
CA ARG A 24 -44.73 -26.81 5.85
C ARG A 24 -45.16 -27.24 7.25
N ARG A 25 -44.18 -27.26 8.19
CA ARG A 25 -44.47 -27.07 9.62
C ARG A 25 -43.99 -25.68 10.03
N GLY A 26 -44.92 -24.84 10.49
CA GLY A 26 -44.63 -23.49 10.97
C GLY A 26 -44.02 -23.48 12.38
N ARG A 27 -43.09 -22.55 12.59
CA ARG A 27 -42.79 -21.94 13.90
C ARG A 27 -42.24 -20.54 13.66
N GLY A 28 -42.85 -19.56 14.29
CA GLY A 28 -42.57 -18.15 14.13
C GLY A 28 -41.31 -17.70 14.90
N GLY A 29 -40.82 -16.52 14.54
CA GLY A 29 -39.80 -15.76 15.27
C GLY A 29 -38.38 -16.05 14.77
N GLY A 30 -37.83 -15.28 13.84
CA GLY A 30 -36.42 -15.35 13.43
C GLY A 30 -36.14 -15.03 11.96
N GLY A 31 -37.17 -14.78 11.17
CA GLY A 31 -36.99 -14.56 9.73
C GLY A 31 -36.27 -13.28 9.37
N ALA A 32 -36.44 -12.22 10.13
CA ALA A 32 -35.79 -10.93 9.89
C ALA A 32 -34.30 -10.97 10.29
N ALA A 33 -33.95 -11.58 11.44
CA ALA A 33 -32.55 -11.73 11.87
C ALA A 33 -31.75 -12.66 10.93
N ARG A 34 -32.34 -13.81 10.53
CA ARG A 34 -31.71 -14.72 9.55
C ARG A 34 -31.69 -14.15 8.14
N ARG A 35 -32.54 -13.20 7.79
CA ARG A 35 -32.50 -12.49 6.52
C ARG A 35 -31.45 -11.40 6.57
N ALA A 36 -31.24 -10.72 7.70
CA ALA A 36 -30.14 -9.78 7.93
C ALA A 36 -28.78 -10.49 7.92
N GLU A 37 -28.63 -11.67 8.55
CA GLU A 37 -27.41 -12.48 8.46
C GLU A 37 -27.13 -13.01 7.05
N ARG A 38 -28.16 -13.32 6.25
CA ARG A 38 -28.00 -13.74 4.84
C ARG A 38 -27.75 -12.59 3.86
N THR A 39 -28.01 -11.35 4.25
CA THR A 39 -27.75 -10.13 3.47
C THR A 39 -26.52 -9.37 3.94
N ALA A 40 -25.86 -9.79 5.01
CA ALA A 40 -24.53 -9.32 5.33
C ALA A 40 -23.59 -9.78 4.20
N VAL A 41 -23.32 -8.88 3.25
CA VAL A 41 -22.29 -9.10 2.24
C VAL A 41 -20.98 -9.20 3.01
N SER A 42 -20.53 -10.43 3.27
CA SER A 42 -19.19 -10.62 3.82
C SER A 42 -18.22 -10.10 2.76
N ILE A 43 -17.56 -8.98 3.06
CA ILE A 43 -16.56 -8.41 2.16
C ILE A 43 -15.36 -9.34 2.22
N GLU A 44 -15.22 -10.16 1.18
CA GLU A 44 -14.05 -11.01 1.02
C GLU A 44 -12.82 -10.11 0.86
N THR A 45 -11.90 -10.16 1.81
CA THR A 45 -10.58 -9.52 1.71
C THR A 45 -9.54 -10.61 1.59
N ALA A 46 -8.71 -10.53 0.55
CA ALA A 46 -7.57 -11.41 0.41
C ALA A 46 -6.58 -11.15 1.56
N LYS A 47 -5.93 -12.20 2.05
CA LYS A 47 -4.78 -12.05 2.94
C LYS A 47 -3.64 -11.35 2.18
N TYR A 48 -2.72 -10.71 2.92
CA TYR A 48 -1.50 -10.18 2.32
C TYR A 48 -0.78 -11.24 1.47
N ILE A 49 -0.06 -10.77 0.43
CA ILE A 49 0.62 -11.68 -0.49
C ILE A 49 1.80 -12.35 0.22
N GLN A 50 1.91 -13.67 0.07
CA GLN A 50 3.13 -14.43 0.37
C GLN A 50 3.78 -14.85 -0.96
N ARG A 51 4.98 -14.32 -1.23
CA ARG A 51 5.67 -14.60 -2.49
C ARG A 51 6.26 -16.01 -2.53
N ASN A 52 5.82 -16.80 -3.49
CA ASN A 52 6.40 -18.11 -3.83
C ASN A 52 7.23 -18.06 -5.13
N ILE A 53 7.54 -16.84 -5.58
CA ILE A 53 8.44 -16.57 -6.70
C ILE A 53 9.74 -15.96 -6.17
N PRO A 54 10.88 -16.14 -6.86
CA PRO A 54 12.14 -15.51 -6.48
C PRO A 54 12.08 -13.99 -6.66
N ASN A 55 12.90 -13.28 -5.89
CA ASN A 55 13.16 -11.88 -6.15
C ASN A 55 14.08 -11.73 -7.37
N TYR A 56 13.96 -10.60 -8.08
CA TYR A 56 14.83 -10.26 -9.19
C TYR A 56 16.05 -9.47 -8.66
N GLU A 57 17.23 -10.08 -8.76
CA GLU A 57 18.50 -9.52 -8.30
C GLU A 57 19.26 -8.94 -9.49
N ILE A 58 19.66 -7.66 -9.42
CA ILE A 58 20.32 -6.96 -10.53
C ILE A 58 21.77 -6.59 -10.26
N MET A 59 22.21 -6.64 -8.99
CA MET A 59 23.56 -6.32 -8.56
C MET A 59 24.26 -7.54 -7.99
N THR A 60 25.58 -7.61 -8.20
CA THR A 60 26.44 -8.61 -7.56
C THR A 60 26.73 -8.23 -6.11
N GLU A 61 27.22 -9.17 -5.30
CA GLU A 61 27.63 -8.89 -3.91
C GLU A 61 28.74 -7.82 -3.84
N GLU A 62 29.69 -7.83 -4.79
CA GLU A 62 30.75 -6.80 -4.86
C GLU A 62 30.18 -5.40 -5.12
N ALA A 63 29.15 -5.28 -5.96
CA ALA A 63 28.48 -4.00 -6.20
C ALA A 63 27.74 -3.51 -4.94
N LEU A 64 27.08 -4.42 -4.20
CA LEU A 64 26.45 -4.11 -2.92
C LEU A 64 27.47 -3.68 -1.86
N ASP A 65 28.65 -4.33 -1.82
CA ASP A 65 29.76 -3.94 -0.92
C ASP A 65 30.25 -2.52 -1.21
N VAL A 66 30.41 -2.16 -2.48
CA VAL A 66 30.85 -0.81 -2.90
C VAL A 66 29.80 0.23 -2.47
N ILE A 67 28.52 0.01 -2.74
CA ILE A 67 27.44 0.94 -2.36
C ILE A 67 27.40 1.12 -0.84
N GLN A 68 27.50 0.03 -0.09
CA GLN A 68 27.49 0.08 1.38
C GLN A 68 28.71 0.82 1.92
N ALA A 69 29.90 0.52 1.43
CA ALA A 69 31.13 1.20 1.86
C ALA A 69 31.08 2.70 1.59
N ASN A 70 30.58 3.09 0.42
CA ASN A 70 30.42 4.50 0.05
C ASN A 70 29.35 5.21 0.91
N ALA A 71 28.23 4.55 1.23
CA ALA A 71 27.20 5.11 2.11
C ALA A 71 27.75 5.34 3.53
N GLU A 72 28.50 4.38 4.08
CA GLU A 72 29.14 4.52 5.39
C GLU A 72 30.21 5.63 5.38
N GLN A 73 30.96 5.76 4.27
CA GLN A 73 31.95 6.85 4.09
C GLN A 73 31.24 8.22 4.04
N ILE A 74 30.14 8.36 3.34
CA ILE A 74 29.34 9.59 3.32
C ILE A 74 28.87 9.95 4.74
N LEU A 75 28.40 8.98 5.52
CA LEU A 75 27.97 9.22 6.89
C LEU A 75 29.11 9.66 7.81
N GLU A 76 30.31 9.15 7.61
CA GLU A 76 31.50 9.51 8.41
C GLU A 76 32.09 10.86 7.99
N GLU A 77 32.29 11.11 6.70
CA GLU A 77 32.98 12.30 6.20
C GLU A 77 32.07 13.53 6.08
N ILE A 78 30.86 13.32 5.54
CA ILE A 78 29.90 14.39 5.27
C ILE A 78 28.89 14.49 6.41
N GLY A 79 28.32 13.36 6.84
CA GLY A 79 27.28 13.27 7.86
C GLY A 79 25.90 13.69 7.35
N VAL A 80 24.94 13.75 8.26
CA VAL A 80 23.54 14.16 8.06
C VAL A 80 23.22 15.36 8.96
N ALA A 81 22.22 16.17 8.57
CA ALA A 81 21.75 17.27 9.40
C ALA A 81 20.47 16.85 10.18
N PHE A 82 20.45 17.11 11.49
CA PHE A 82 19.24 17.05 12.31
C PHE A 82 18.87 18.49 12.69
N VAL A 83 17.92 19.05 11.92
CA VAL A 83 17.58 20.47 12.00
C VAL A 83 16.57 20.70 13.12
N ASP A 84 16.82 21.73 13.95
CA ASP A 84 15.96 22.13 15.06
C ASP A 84 15.60 21.00 16.03
N ASN A 85 16.48 19.99 16.21
CA ASN A 85 16.26 18.86 17.11
C ASN A 85 17.45 18.62 18.06
N PRO A 86 17.59 19.42 19.14
CA PRO A 86 18.67 19.24 20.13
C PRO A 86 18.69 17.85 20.78
N ALA A 87 17.52 17.24 20.98
CA ALA A 87 17.44 15.91 21.60
C ALA A 87 18.08 14.84 20.70
N ALA A 88 17.89 14.93 19.39
CA ALA A 88 18.56 14.04 18.43
C ALA A 88 20.07 14.20 18.46
N LEU A 89 20.56 15.43 18.49
CA LEU A 89 22.00 15.73 18.56
C LEU A 89 22.65 15.12 19.79
N GLU A 90 22.02 15.25 20.97
CA GLU A 90 22.55 14.66 22.21
C GLU A 90 22.49 13.12 22.18
N ARG A 91 21.44 12.51 21.61
CA ARG A 91 21.37 11.04 21.45
C ARG A 91 22.48 10.51 20.56
N TRP A 92 22.74 11.18 19.42
CA TRP A 92 23.82 10.79 18.52
C TRP A 92 25.20 10.95 19.16
N LYS A 93 25.42 12.05 19.88
CA LYS A 93 26.65 12.28 20.63
C LYS A 93 26.89 11.21 21.70
N ALA A 94 25.85 10.84 22.45
CA ALA A 94 25.91 9.76 23.42
C ALA A 94 26.19 8.39 22.79
N ALA A 95 25.75 8.17 21.54
CA ALA A 95 26.01 6.96 20.76
C ALA A 95 27.42 6.91 20.16
N GLY A 96 28.21 8.01 20.25
CA GLY A 96 29.58 8.07 19.76
C GLY A 96 29.73 8.74 18.39
N ALA A 97 28.71 9.42 17.87
CA ALA A 97 28.82 10.26 16.68
C ALA A 97 29.49 11.61 16.99
N GLU A 98 30.16 12.18 15.99
CA GLU A 98 30.69 13.55 16.05
C GLU A 98 29.53 14.53 15.70
N VAL A 99 29.28 15.49 16.59
CA VAL A 99 28.21 16.49 16.40
C VAL A 99 28.82 17.89 16.34
N THR A 100 28.59 18.61 15.24
CA THR A 100 29.06 19.99 15.03
C THR A 100 27.87 20.84 14.53
N GLY A 101 27.33 21.72 15.38
CA GLY A 101 26.08 22.40 15.12
C GLY A 101 24.97 21.38 14.95
N GLU A 102 24.22 21.41 13.86
CA GLU A 102 23.18 20.44 13.54
C GLU A 102 23.67 19.22 12.74
N ARG A 103 24.96 19.20 12.39
CA ARG A 103 25.56 18.12 11.61
C ARG A 103 26.06 16.98 12.49
N VAL A 104 25.62 15.77 12.16
CA VAL A 104 25.99 14.52 12.81
C VAL A 104 26.83 13.70 11.83
N ARG A 105 28.11 13.47 12.16
CA ARG A 105 28.96 12.52 11.44
C ARG A 105 28.98 11.21 12.18
N ILE A 106 28.58 10.16 11.50
CA ILE A 106 28.38 8.84 12.09
C ILE A 106 29.57 7.95 11.74
N PRO A 107 30.35 7.50 12.73
CA PRO A 107 31.49 6.63 12.49
C PRO A 107 31.13 5.38 11.70
N LYS A 108 32.02 4.95 10.82
CA LYS A 108 31.83 3.76 9.97
C LYS A 108 31.40 2.55 10.79
N GLY A 109 30.36 1.86 10.34
CA GLY A 109 29.79 0.68 10.98
C GLY A 109 28.81 0.97 12.12
N LEU A 110 28.80 2.17 12.72
CA LEU A 110 27.92 2.48 13.87
C LEU A 110 26.44 2.42 13.47
N ALA A 111 26.05 3.10 12.39
CA ALA A 111 24.65 3.10 11.95
C ALA A 111 24.17 1.69 11.63
N ARG A 112 24.96 0.89 10.91
CA ARG A 112 24.61 -0.49 10.59
C ARG A 112 24.44 -1.36 11.84
N LYS A 113 25.36 -1.27 12.80
CA LYS A 113 25.27 -1.98 14.08
C LYS A 113 23.99 -1.65 14.85
N LEU A 114 23.56 -0.39 14.85
CA LEU A 114 22.30 0.02 15.44
C LEU A 114 21.09 -0.58 14.68
N CYS A 115 21.13 -0.58 13.35
CA CYS A 115 20.08 -1.18 12.53
C CYS A 115 19.86 -2.68 12.80
N GLU A 116 20.87 -3.43 13.24
CA GLU A 116 20.78 -4.87 13.57
C GLU A 116 19.80 -5.16 14.72
N THR A 117 19.42 -4.17 15.52
CA THR A 117 18.43 -4.33 16.59
C THR A 117 16.98 -4.28 16.09
N ALA A 118 16.76 -3.80 14.86
CA ALA A 118 15.43 -3.73 14.26
C ALA A 118 14.90 -5.13 13.88
N PRO A 119 13.59 -5.42 14.09
CA PRO A 119 13.02 -6.71 13.74
C PRO A 119 12.92 -6.88 12.22
N ALA A 120 13.31 -8.06 11.70
CA ALA A 120 13.18 -8.39 10.29
C ALA A 120 11.72 -8.60 9.84
N THR A 121 10.83 -8.91 10.78
CA THR A 121 9.39 -9.08 10.56
C THR A 121 8.63 -8.60 11.79
N PHE A 122 7.43 -8.07 11.58
CA PHE A 122 6.52 -7.71 12.67
C PHE A 122 5.07 -7.78 12.19
N THR A 123 4.13 -7.92 13.13
CA THR A 123 2.70 -7.88 12.84
C THR A 123 2.15 -6.49 13.11
N GLN A 124 1.47 -5.88 12.13
CA GLN A 124 0.59 -4.75 12.39
C GLN A 124 -0.81 -5.28 12.65
N HIS A 125 -1.30 -5.06 13.88
CA HIS A 125 -2.61 -5.51 14.31
C HIS A 125 -3.71 -4.58 13.78
N ALA A 126 -4.74 -5.19 13.22
CA ALA A 126 -5.96 -4.50 12.78
C ALA A 126 -7.04 -4.56 13.86
N ARG A 127 -8.04 -3.68 13.77
CA ARG A 127 -9.23 -3.72 14.63
C ARG A 127 -9.99 -5.06 14.50
N ASN A 128 -10.05 -5.60 13.28
CA ASN A 128 -10.45 -6.99 13.05
C ASN A 128 -9.17 -7.85 13.03
N PRO A 129 -8.94 -8.73 14.01
CA PRO A 129 -7.72 -9.54 14.08
C PRO A 129 -7.43 -10.38 12.83
N GLU A 130 -8.47 -10.83 12.12
CA GLU A 130 -8.33 -11.61 10.88
C GLU A 130 -7.73 -10.81 9.72
N ARG A 131 -7.76 -9.47 9.83
CA ARG A 131 -7.20 -8.53 8.85
C ARG A 131 -5.83 -7.97 9.26
N SER A 132 -5.28 -8.43 10.37
CA SER A 132 -3.91 -8.10 10.75
C SER A 132 -2.93 -8.57 9.69
N VAL A 133 -1.85 -7.80 9.49
CA VAL A 133 -0.87 -8.06 8.43
C VAL A 133 0.51 -8.27 9.02
N GLU A 134 1.25 -9.20 8.44
CA GLU A 134 2.66 -9.42 8.74
C GLU A 134 3.53 -8.74 7.69
N ILE A 135 4.46 -7.91 8.14
CA ILE A 135 5.34 -7.10 7.29
C ILE A 135 6.77 -7.61 7.42
N GLY A 136 7.41 -7.89 6.31
CA GLY A 136 8.77 -8.44 6.23
C GLY A 136 8.84 -9.82 5.56
N GLY A 137 10.03 -10.38 5.43
CA GLY A 137 10.26 -11.68 4.80
C GLY A 137 9.70 -11.77 3.38
N LYS A 138 8.88 -12.78 3.12
CA LYS A 138 8.21 -12.99 1.82
C LYS A 138 6.86 -12.27 1.68
N ASN A 139 6.43 -11.54 2.70
CA ASN A 139 5.11 -10.93 2.72
C ASN A 139 5.11 -9.60 1.98
N LEU A 140 3.98 -9.28 1.32
CA LEU A 140 3.73 -7.99 0.68
C LEU A 140 2.33 -7.50 1.07
N VAL A 141 2.28 -6.35 1.73
CA VAL A 141 1.08 -5.63 2.12
C VAL A 141 0.82 -4.51 1.12
N LEU A 142 -0.42 -4.39 0.64
CA LEU A 142 -0.87 -3.39 -0.33
C LEU A 142 -1.71 -2.34 0.37
N ALA A 143 -1.29 -1.07 0.30
CA ALA A 143 -1.95 0.09 0.85
C ALA A 143 -2.27 1.12 -0.25
N PRO A 144 -3.37 1.89 -0.15
CA PRO A 144 -3.80 2.82 -1.19
C PRO A 144 -2.88 4.05 -1.32
N VAL A 145 -3.24 4.96 -2.22
CA VAL A 145 -2.63 6.28 -2.43
C VAL A 145 -2.47 7.06 -1.12
N TYR A 146 -1.43 7.91 -1.06
CA TYR A 146 -1.11 8.71 0.13
C TYR A 146 -0.65 10.12 -0.27
N GLY A 147 -1.22 11.16 0.34
CA GLY A 147 -0.75 12.53 0.35
C GLY A 147 -1.28 13.49 -0.72
N PRO A 148 -2.09 13.13 -1.74
CA PRO A 148 -2.49 14.08 -2.76
C PRO A 148 -3.46 15.15 -2.23
N PRO A 149 -3.22 16.43 -2.53
CA PRO A 149 -4.13 17.53 -2.13
C PRO A 149 -5.35 17.66 -3.05
N PHE A 150 -5.32 17.00 -4.21
CA PHE A 150 -6.40 17.05 -5.18
C PHE A 150 -7.04 15.68 -5.39
N VAL A 151 -8.30 15.71 -5.78
CA VAL A 151 -9.04 14.55 -6.26
C VAL A 151 -9.52 14.78 -7.68
N ARG A 152 -9.73 13.69 -8.39
CA ARG A 152 -10.34 13.67 -9.71
C ARG A 152 -11.42 12.59 -9.76
N ASP A 153 -12.55 12.96 -10.30
CA ASP A 153 -13.61 12.06 -10.77
C ASP A 153 -13.93 12.30 -12.23
N ALA A 154 -14.71 11.39 -12.84
CA ALA A 154 -15.05 11.48 -14.26
C ALA A 154 -15.93 12.69 -14.61
N GLU A 155 -16.75 13.19 -13.68
CA GLU A 155 -17.72 14.26 -13.89
C GLU A 155 -17.14 15.62 -13.52
N GLY A 156 -16.55 15.75 -12.32
CA GLY A 156 -16.07 17.02 -11.76
C GLY A 156 -14.65 17.42 -12.14
N GLY A 157 -13.88 16.49 -12.76
CA GLY A 157 -12.48 16.74 -13.09
C GLY A 157 -11.59 16.89 -11.86
N ARG A 158 -10.54 17.71 -11.95
CA ARG A 158 -9.57 17.95 -10.87
C ARG A 158 -10.04 19.08 -9.94
N ARG A 159 -10.10 18.81 -8.65
CA ARG A 159 -10.46 19.78 -7.59
C ARG A 159 -9.74 19.47 -6.29
N TYR A 160 -9.72 20.41 -5.35
CA TYR A 160 -9.23 20.14 -4.01
C TYR A 160 -10.07 19.06 -3.33
N ALA A 161 -9.39 18.21 -2.54
CA ALA A 161 -10.01 17.14 -1.79
C ALA A 161 -10.78 17.68 -0.57
N THR A 162 -11.86 16.99 -0.20
CA THR A 162 -12.67 17.23 0.99
C THR A 162 -12.63 16.05 1.94
N ILE A 163 -13.10 16.24 3.18
CA ILE A 163 -13.24 15.11 4.13
C ILE A 163 -14.24 14.05 3.63
N ALA A 164 -15.25 14.46 2.87
CA ALA A 164 -16.17 13.52 2.22
C ALA A 164 -15.47 12.64 1.16
N ASP A 165 -14.54 13.21 0.40
CA ASP A 165 -13.70 12.45 -0.53
C ASP A 165 -12.79 11.48 0.20
N PHE A 166 -12.17 11.92 1.30
CA PHE A 166 -11.36 11.07 2.16
C PHE A 166 -12.14 9.85 2.63
N GLN A 167 -13.32 10.09 3.20
CA GLN A 167 -14.22 9.02 3.66
C GLN A 167 -14.64 8.08 2.51
N LYS A 168 -14.86 8.63 1.31
CA LYS A 168 -15.17 7.83 0.11
C LYS A 168 -14.02 6.92 -0.27
N PHE A 169 -12.77 7.39 -0.26
CA PHE A 169 -11.59 6.55 -0.48
C PHE A 169 -11.42 5.46 0.58
N VAL A 170 -11.63 5.78 1.85
CA VAL A 170 -11.59 4.78 2.93
C VAL A 170 -12.62 3.67 2.70
N LYS A 171 -13.86 4.03 2.31
CA LYS A 171 -14.91 3.07 1.95
C LYS A 171 -14.53 2.21 0.74
N LEU A 172 -14.00 2.83 -0.34
CA LEU A 172 -13.52 2.10 -1.51
C LEU A 172 -12.38 1.13 -1.16
N GLY A 173 -11.44 1.57 -0.32
CA GLY A 173 -10.35 0.73 0.17
C GLY A 173 -10.85 -0.45 1.01
N TYR A 174 -11.84 -0.21 1.87
CA TYR A 174 -12.49 -1.25 2.65
C TYR A 174 -13.20 -2.29 1.77
N MET A 175 -13.94 -1.83 0.75
CA MET A 175 -14.68 -2.67 -0.20
C MET A 175 -13.78 -3.37 -1.23
N SER A 176 -12.50 -3.01 -1.34
CA SER A 176 -11.57 -3.60 -2.31
C SER A 176 -10.99 -4.91 -1.78
N LYS A 177 -11.26 -6.01 -2.50
CA LYS A 177 -10.84 -7.37 -2.14
C LYS A 177 -9.32 -7.51 -1.98
N TRP A 178 -8.56 -6.90 -2.88
CA TRP A 178 -7.11 -7.09 -3.01
C TRP A 178 -6.27 -6.08 -2.23
N LEU A 179 -6.89 -5.10 -1.55
CA LEU A 179 -6.21 -4.19 -0.64
C LEU A 179 -6.22 -4.74 0.78
N HIS A 180 -5.06 -4.74 1.43
CA HIS A 180 -4.89 -5.27 2.78
C HIS A 180 -4.98 -4.19 3.85
N HIS A 181 -4.75 -2.94 3.49
CA HIS A 181 -4.55 -1.81 4.39
C HIS A 181 -5.48 -0.65 4.03
N SER A 182 -6.00 0.05 5.03
CA SER A 182 -6.88 1.21 4.85
C SER A 182 -6.13 2.46 4.35
N GLY A 183 -4.81 2.49 4.52
CA GLY A 183 -3.97 3.64 4.17
C GLY A 183 -3.78 4.60 5.33
N GLY A 184 -3.36 5.81 5.00
CA GLY A 184 -3.21 6.95 5.90
C GLY A 184 -3.88 8.17 5.28
N THR A 185 -3.10 9.19 4.88
CA THR A 185 -3.62 10.37 4.20
C THR A 185 -3.98 10.05 2.75
N VAL A 186 -5.10 9.35 2.52
CA VAL A 186 -5.53 8.94 1.16
C VAL A 186 -5.80 10.13 0.23
N CYS A 187 -6.12 11.28 0.79
CA CYS A 187 -6.07 12.62 0.19
C CYS A 187 -6.04 13.65 1.31
N GLU A 188 -5.66 14.89 1.01
CA GLU A 188 -5.61 15.97 1.98
C GLU A 188 -6.95 16.73 2.03
N PRO A 189 -7.80 16.58 3.06
CA PRO A 189 -9.08 17.30 3.14
C PRO A 189 -8.83 18.78 3.43
N THR A 190 -9.01 19.63 2.41
CA THR A 190 -8.73 21.07 2.49
C THR A 190 -9.89 21.89 3.05
N ASP A 191 -11.05 21.28 3.22
CA ASP A 191 -12.24 21.86 3.86
C ASP A 191 -12.23 21.78 5.39
N VAL A 192 -11.20 21.11 5.97
CA VAL A 192 -10.98 21.00 7.41
C VAL A 192 -9.68 21.74 7.78
N PRO A 193 -9.66 22.50 8.91
CA PRO A 193 -8.45 23.19 9.36
C PRO A 193 -7.23 22.26 9.44
N VAL A 194 -6.08 22.71 8.94
CA VAL A 194 -4.84 21.92 8.81
C VAL A 194 -4.41 21.29 10.13
N ASN A 195 -4.54 22.06 11.22
CA ASN A 195 -4.13 21.61 12.56
C ASN A 195 -5.11 20.61 13.21
N LYS A 196 -6.30 20.39 12.64
CA LYS A 196 -7.36 19.53 13.19
C LYS A 196 -7.70 18.32 12.32
N ARG A 197 -7.43 18.41 11.01
CA ARG A 197 -7.88 17.40 10.03
C ARG A 197 -7.38 15.98 10.28
N HIS A 198 -6.22 15.81 10.93
CA HIS A 198 -5.69 14.51 11.30
C HIS A 198 -6.66 13.71 12.19
N LEU A 199 -7.41 14.38 13.06
CA LEU A 199 -8.40 13.77 13.93
C LEU A 199 -9.56 13.16 13.14
N ASP A 200 -10.09 13.89 12.15
CA ASP A 200 -11.15 13.39 11.27
C ASP A 200 -10.68 12.26 10.36
N MET A 201 -9.44 12.38 9.86
CA MET A 201 -8.83 11.35 9.01
C MET A 201 -8.64 10.03 9.77
N LEU A 202 -8.10 10.08 10.99
CA LEU A 202 -7.95 8.92 11.86
C LEU A 202 -9.32 8.33 12.23
N LEU A 203 -10.27 9.16 12.64
CA LEU A 203 -11.63 8.72 12.96
C LEU A 203 -12.29 8.00 11.77
N ALA A 204 -12.09 8.51 10.54
CA ALA A 204 -12.60 7.86 9.33
C ALA A 204 -12.02 6.45 9.14
N HIS A 205 -10.70 6.27 9.30
CA HIS A 205 -10.10 4.92 9.22
C HIS A 205 -10.63 4.00 10.32
N MET A 206 -10.72 4.49 11.56
CA MET A 206 -11.14 3.71 12.71
C MET A 206 -12.59 3.27 12.66
N THR A 207 -13.47 4.06 12.02
CA THR A 207 -14.93 3.82 11.98
C THR A 207 -15.41 3.20 10.68
N LEU A 208 -14.85 3.63 9.53
CA LEU A 208 -15.31 3.20 8.20
C LEU A 208 -14.57 1.98 7.66
N SER A 209 -13.52 1.52 8.35
CA SER A 209 -12.76 0.32 8.00
C SER A 209 -12.41 -0.47 9.28
N ASP A 210 -12.16 -1.76 9.14
CA ASP A 210 -11.59 -2.61 10.20
C ASP A 210 -10.22 -3.19 9.79
N LYS A 211 -9.66 -2.70 8.66
CA LYS A 211 -8.30 -2.98 8.20
C LYS A 211 -7.27 -2.17 8.99
N PRO A 212 -5.97 -2.56 8.99
CA PRO A 212 -4.91 -1.74 9.59
C PRO A 212 -4.80 -0.38 8.89
N PHE A 213 -4.29 0.63 9.58
CA PHE A 213 -4.22 2.01 9.10
C PHE A 213 -2.93 2.71 9.57
N MET A 214 -2.66 3.91 9.05
CA MET A 214 -1.48 4.71 9.36
C MET A 214 -1.87 5.88 10.28
N GLY A 215 -0.92 6.31 11.13
CA GLY A 215 -1.04 7.49 11.96
C GLY A 215 -0.63 8.79 11.26
N SER A 216 -0.79 9.91 11.94
CA SER A 216 -0.36 11.23 11.47
C SER A 216 1.10 11.50 11.81
N VAL A 217 1.84 12.11 10.89
CA VAL A 217 3.29 12.38 11.00
C VAL A 217 3.65 13.85 10.79
N THR A 218 2.67 14.72 10.64
CA THR A 218 2.90 16.12 10.28
C THR A 218 3.28 17.03 11.44
N GLU A 219 3.21 16.57 12.66
CA GLU A 219 3.67 17.20 13.91
C GLU A 219 3.78 16.17 15.03
N PRO A 220 4.67 16.33 16.03
CA PRO A 220 4.78 15.41 17.18
C PRO A 220 3.46 15.27 17.95
N GLU A 221 2.74 16.37 18.16
CA GLU A 221 1.47 16.39 18.87
C GLU A 221 0.40 15.58 18.15
N ARG A 222 0.39 15.60 16.81
CA ARG A 222 -0.55 14.80 15.99
C ARG A 222 -0.18 13.32 15.99
N ALA A 223 1.12 13.02 16.11
CA ALA A 223 1.56 11.65 16.35
C ALA A 223 1.09 11.15 17.72
N GLN A 224 1.19 11.99 18.75
CA GLN A 224 0.67 11.67 20.09
C GLN A 224 -0.86 11.48 20.07
N ASP A 225 -1.62 12.35 19.40
CA ASP A 225 -3.07 12.16 19.20
C ASP A 225 -3.40 10.83 18.54
N SER A 226 -2.58 10.39 17.56
CA SER A 226 -2.76 9.08 16.90
C SER A 226 -2.58 7.92 17.89
N ILE A 227 -1.61 8.02 18.80
CA ILE A 227 -1.40 7.02 19.87
C ILE A 227 -2.60 7.00 20.81
N GLU A 228 -3.04 8.17 21.31
CA GLU A 228 -4.15 8.29 22.27
C GLU A 228 -5.47 7.76 21.67
N MET A 229 -5.76 8.05 20.39
CA MET A 229 -6.91 7.47 19.69
C MET A 229 -6.80 5.96 19.51
N CYS A 230 -5.61 5.42 19.27
CA CYS A 230 -5.39 3.97 19.24
C CYS A 230 -5.53 3.34 20.63
N GLU A 231 -5.11 4.01 21.69
CA GLU A 231 -5.33 3.55 23.06
C GLU A 231 -6.82 3.46 23.41
N ILE A 232 -7.66 4.38 22.90
CA ILE A 232 -9.12 4.29 23.03
C ILE A 232 -9.66 3.09 22.23
N LEU A 233 -9.15 2.87 21.01
CA LEU A 233 -9.65 1.84 20.10
C LEU A 233 -9.25 0.41 20.49
N PHE A 234 -8.00 0.20 20.89
CA PHE A 234 -7.41 -1.11 21.15
C PHE A 234 -7.18 -1.42 22.64
N GLY A 235 -7.17 -0.39 23.47
CA GLY A 235 -6.75 -0.46 24.87
C GLY A 235 -5.25 -0.14 25.06
N LYS A 236 -4.95 0.58 26.11
CA LYS A 236 -3.61 1.13 26.40
C LYS A 236 -2.52 0.07 26.48
N ASP A 237 -2.79 -1.03 27.21
CA ASP A 237 -1.81 -2.11 27.36
C ASP A 237 -1.55 -2.82 26.02
N PHE A 238 -2.59 -2.99 25.21
CA PHE A 238 -2.43 -3.59 23.89
C PHE A 238 -1.54 -2.74 22.96
N VAL A 239 -1.75 -1.42 22.93
CA VAL A 239 -0.94 -0.49 22.09
C VAL A 239 0.52 -0.45 22.55
N ARG A 240 0.77 -0.50 23.89
CA ARG A 240 2.13 -0.55 24.43
C ARG A 240 2.91 -1.78 23.95
N ASP A 241 2.26 -2.93 23.93
CA ASP A 241 2.90 -4.22 23.69
C ASP A 241 2.87 -4.64 22.21
N ASN A 242 2.01 -4.03 21.40
CA ASN A 242 1.78 -4.43 20.00
C ASN A 242 1.87 -3.24 19.04
N THR A 243 2.28 -3.52 17.82
CA THR A 243 2.25 -2.53 16.73
C THR A 243 0.86 -2.49 16.09
N VAL A 244 0.17 -1.35 16.19
CA VAL A 244 -1.14 -1.09 15.58
C VAL A 244 -1.06 -0.04 14.47
N LEU A 245 0.02 0.76 14.45
CA LEU A 245 0.25 1.82 13.47
C LEU A 245 1.52 1.54 12.66
N VAL A 246 1.47 1.88 11.38
CA VAL A 246 2.62 2.07 10.50
C VAL A 246 2.62 3.53 10.05
N ASN A 247 3.76 4.22 10.11
CA ASN A 247 3.83 5.67 9.95
C ASN A 247 4.91 6.04 8.94
N LEU A 248 4.61 6.93 8.00
CA LEU A 248 5.54 7.36 6.97
C LEU A 248 6.37 8.55 7.44
N ILE A 249 7.65 8.33 7.66
CA ILE A 249 8.61 9.38 8.01
C ILE A 249 9.45 9.70 6.77
N ASN A 250 9.19 10.84 6.17
CA ASN A 250 9.96 11.32 5.04
C ASN A 250 11.28 11.94 5.50
N ILE A 251 12.33 11.76 4.71
CA ILE A 251 13.61 12.44 4.86
C ILE A 251 13.66 13.56 3.83
N ASN A 252 14.08 14.75 4.23
CA ASN A 252 14.30 15.87 3.33
C ASN A 252 15.64 15.69 2.61
N SER A 253 15.60 14.93 1.52
CA SER A 253 16.80 14.69 0.71
C SER A 253 17.30 15.99 0.03
N PRO A 254 18.62 16.24 0.02
CA PRO A 254 19.66 15.33 0.47
C PRO A 254 19.96 15.44 1.98
N MET A 255 20.07 14.32 2.65
CA MET A 255 20.76 14.14 3.95
C MET A 255 20.24 15.00 5.12
N THR A 256 18.95 15.42 5.12
CA THR A 256 18.38 16.33 6.13
C THR A 256 17.17 15.71 6.83
N PHE A 257 17.17 15.78 8.16
CA PHE A 257 16.11 15.31 9.04
C PHE A 257 15.54 16.52 9.80
N ASP A 258 14.31 16.91 9.51
CA ASP A 258 13.63 18.02 10.16
C ASP A 258 12.99 17.62 11.49
N SER A 259 12.78 18.60 12.37
CA SER A 259 12.23 18.38 13.71
C SER A 259 10.79 17.85 13.70
N THR A 260 9.98 18.19 12.71
CA THR A 260 8.59 17.74 12.57
C THR A 260 8.52 16.23 12.36
N MET A 261 9.23 15.72 11.32
CA MET A 261 9.26 14.29 11.01
C MET A 261 10.00 13.50 12.09
N MET A 262 11.09 14.05 12.63
CA MET A 262 11.83 13.37 13.70
C MET A 262 11.07 13.35 15.00
N GLY A 263 10.32 14.40 15.34
CA GLY A 263 9.46 14.40 16.52
C GLY A 263 8.35 13.34 16.43
N ALA A 264 7.73 13.17 15.25
CA ALA A 264 6.77 12.09 15.02
C ALA A 264 7.44 10.70 15.13
N LEU A 265 8.64 10.52 14.55
CA LEU A 265 9.43 9.29 14.68
C LEU A 265 9.70 8.94 16.17
N GLU A 266 10.11 9.94 16.96
CA GLU A 266 10.39 9.78 18.38
C GLU A 266 9.18 9.27 19.15
N ILE A 267 8.01 9.85 18.92
CA ILE A 267 6.76 9.40 19.55
C ILE A 267 6.43 7.95 19.16
N TYR A 268 6.43 7.64 17.87
CA TYR A 268 6.05 6.30 17.41
C TYR A 268 7.05 5.22 17.84
N ALA A 269 8.35 5.47 17.69
CA ALA A 269 9.37 4.51 18.11
C ALA A 269 9.31 4.25 19.62
N ALA A 270 9.14 5.29 20.45
CA ALA A 270 9.01 5.15 21.89
C ALA A 270 7.79 4.28 22.28
N HIS A 271 6.69 4.36 21.52
CA HIS A 271 5.45 3.61 21.75
C HIS A 271 5.38 2.26 20.99
N ASN A 272 6.52 1.76 20.48
CA ASN A 272 6.56 0.48 19.73
C ASN A 272 5.71 0.46 18.44
N GLN A 273 5.51 1.62 17.82
CA GLN A 273 4.79 1.71 16.56
C GLN A 273 5.76 1.80 15.39
N ALA A 274 5.40 1.16 14.26
CA ALA A 274 6.29 1.02 13.13
C ALA A 274 6.46 2.33 12.37
N CYS A 275 7.70 2.62 11.94
CA CYS A 275 8.03 3.75 11.10
C CYS A 275 8.64 3.30 9.77
N ILE A 276 8.15 3.86 8.67
CA ILE A 276 8.78 3.76 7.34
C ILE A 276 9.74 4.92 7.21
N ILE A 277 11.04 4.66 7.21
CA ILE A 277 12.08 5.68 7.00
C ILE A 277 12.30 5.81 5.49
N SER A 278 11.81 6.88 4.90
CA SER A 278 11.71 7.00 3.44
C SER A 278 12.31 8.30 2.91
N PRO A 279 13.49 8.25 2.28
CA PRO A 279 13.94 9.33 1.42
C PRO A 279 12.91 9.61 0.32
N PHE A 280 12.63 10.89 0.08
CA PHE A 280 11.90 11.38 -1.08
C PHE A 280 12.90 12.00 -2.04
N ILE A 281 13.17 11.33 -3.16
CA ILE A 281 14.23 11.72 -4.08
C ILE A 281 13.72 11.78 -5.52
N VAL A 282 13.92 12.94 -6.14
CA VAL A 282 13.88 13.11 -7.59
C VAL A 282 15.34 13.11 -8.07
N GLY A 283 15.76 12.00 -8.65
CA GLY A 283 17.15 11.81 -9.12
C GLY A 283 17.54 12.86 -10.16
N GLY A 284 18.71 13.46 -10.01
CA GLY A 284 19.16 14.61 -10.79
C GLY A 284 18.87 15.97 -10.17
N ALA A 285 17.94 16.04 -9.19
CA ALA A 285 17.64 17.25 -8.44
C ALA A 285 17.98 17.11 -6.94
N MET A 286 17.61 15.98 -6.32
CA MET A 286 17.77 15.74 -4.89
C MET A 286 18.81 14.64 -4.59
N ALA A 287 19.34 14.00 -5.61
CA ALA A 287 20.43 13.03 -5.57
C ALA A 287 21.23 13.11 -6.86
N PRO A 288 22.41 12.46 -6.95
CA PRO A 288 23.17 12.36 -8.20
C PRO A 288 22.28 11.82 -9.33
N VAL A 289 22.55 12.22 -10.57
CA VAL A 289 21.82 11.77 -11.76
C VAL A 289 22.04 10.28 -12.05
N SER A 290 23.08 9.68 -11.50
CA SER A 290 23.40 8.27 -11.71
C SER A 290 22.66 7.36 -10.73
N VAL A 291 22.18 6.21 -11.20
CA VAL A 291 21.51 5.19 -10.37
C VAL A 291 22.38 4.75 -9.19
N ALA A 292 23.66 4.46 -9.42
CA ALA A 292 24.57 4.02 -8.36
C ALA A 292 24.77 5.09 -7.28
N GLY A 293 24.93 6.35 -7.68
CA GLY A 293 25.05 7.48 -6.74
C GLY A 293 23.75 7.67 -5.93
N THR A 294 22.59 7.55 -6.58
CA THR A 294 21.29 7.61 -5.91
C THR A 294 21.12 6.46 -4.91
N LEU A 295 21.47 5.22 -5.27
CA LEU A 295 21.43 4.07 -4.34
C LEU A 295 22.31 4.28 -3.11
N THR A 296 23.52 4.84 -3.31
CA THR A 296 24.45 5.16 -2.23
C THR A 296 23.86 6.20 -1.26
N GLN A 297 23.28 7.29 -1.79
CA GLN A 297 22.65 8.33 -0.96
C GLN A 297 21.42 7.79 -0.22
N VAL A 298 20.53 7.05 -0.90
CA VAL A 298 19.37 6.39 -0.27
C VAL A 298 19.79 5.52 0.91
N LEU A 299 20.84 4.71 0.73
CA LEU A 299 21.33 3.85 1.79
C LEU A 299 21.88 4.66 2.98
N ALA A 300 22.66 5.72 2.73
CA ALA A 300 23.17 6.58 3.78
C ALA A 300 22.05 7.24 4.60
N GLU A 301 21.06 7.82 3.92
CA GLU A 301 19.92 8.47 4.58
C GLU A 301 19.08 7.47 5.40
N VAL A 302 18.79 6.29 4.83
CA VAL A 302 18.03 5.25 5.53
C VAL A 302 18.78 4.70 6.73
N LEU A 303 20.09 4.41 6.59
CA LEU A 303 20.91 3.95 7.71
C LEU A 303 20.87 4.92 8.89
N ALA A 304 20.99 6.22 8.62
CA ALA A 304 20.92 7.25 9.67
C ALA A 304 19.52 7.28 10.35
N GLY A 305 18.45 7.27 9.57
CA GLY A 305 17.09 7.35 10.11
C GLY A 305 16.66 6.08 10.85
N VAL A 306 17.01 4.89 10.34
CA VAL A 306 16.74 3.61 11.03
C VAL A 306 17.57 3.53 12.31
N ALA A 307 18.87 3.84 12.26
CA ALA A 307 19.72 3.86 13.45
C ALA A 307 19.17 4.83 14.51
N TYR A 308 18.68 6.00 14.10
CA TYR A 308 18.08 6.95 15.02
C TYR A 308 16.83 6.37 15.70
N SER A 309 15.96 5.68 14.98
CA SER A 309 14.80 5.00 15.59
C SER A 309 15.22 3.98 16.65
N GLN A 310 16.33 3.26 16.41
CA GLN A 310 16.86 2.28 17.35
C GLN A 310 17.59 2.92 18.55
N LEU A 311 18.09 4.15 18.44
CA LEU A 311 18.59 4.93 19.57
C LEU A 311 17.46 5.41 20.49
N ILE A 312 16.25 5.59 19.97
CA ILE A 312 15.06 5.91 20.77
C ILE A 312 14.57 4.67 21.50
N ARG A 313 14.42 3.56 20.79
CA ARG A 313 14.01 2.27 21.32
C ARG A 313 14.64 1.13 20.51
N ALA A 314 15.56 0.41 21.09
CA ALA A 314 16.11 -0.81 20.48
C ALA A 314 14.99 -1.85 20.26
N GLY A 315 14.90 -2.40 19.07
CA GLY A 315 13.84 -3.32 18.69
C GLY A 315 12.54 -2.65 18.20
N ALA A 316 12.47 -1.32 18.11
CA ALA A 316 11.33 -0.64 17.51
C ALA A 316 11.13 -1.11 16.04
N PRO A 317 9.90 -1.48 15.65
CA PRO A 317 9.65 -1.93 14.27
C PRO A 317 9.89 -0.79 13.28
N VAL A 318 10.59 -1.09 12.21
CA VAL A 318 10.97 -0.11 11.19
C VAL A 318 10.97 -0.75 9.81
N ILE A 319 10.67 0.02 8.78
CA ILE A 319 10.68 -0.40 7.38
C ILE A 319 11.65 0.51 6.63
N MET A 320 12.60 -0.07 5.91
CA MET A 320 13.44 0.65 4.96
C MET A 320 12.58 1.16 3.81
N GLY A 321 12.42 2.46 3.68
CA GLY A 321 11.64 3.11 2.65
C GLY A 321 12.52 3.65 1.52
N ALA A 322 11.96 3.71 0.32
CA ALA A 322 12.49 4.51 -0.78
C ALA A 322 11.34 4.97 -1.66
N PHE A 323 11.20 6.27 -1.77
CA PHE A 323 10.40 6.91 -2.82
C PHE A 323 11.38 7.65 -3.72
N VAL A 324 11.79 7.00 -4.78
CA VAL A 324 12.82 7.53 -5.69
C VAL A 324 12.35 7.41 -7.13
N THR A 325 12.45 8.51 -7.86
CA THR A 325 12.13 8.59 -9.28
C THR A 325 13.17 9.43 -9.99
N SER A 326 13.15 9.43 -11.32
CA SER A 326 13.97 10.33 -12.15
C SER A 326 13.19 11.60 -12.49
N ILE A 327 13.90 12.58 -13.05
CA ILE A 327 13.32 13.84 -13.52
C ILE A 327 13.31 13.87 -15.06
N ASP A 328 12.24 14.36 -15.63
CA ASP A 328 12.29 14.81 -17.03
C ASP A 328 13.06 16.12 -17.10
N MET A 329 14.24 16.08 -17.71
CA MET A 329 15.16 17.24 -17.79
C MET A 329 14.60 18.39 -18.62
N ASN A 330 13.53 18.19 -19.41
CA ASN A 330 12.90 19.25 -20.20
C ASN A 330 11.83 20.01 -19.39
N SER A 331 11.01 19.30 -18.65
CA SER A 331 9.87 19.88 -17.90
C SER A 331 10.16 20.09 -16.43
N GLY A 332 11.16 19.42 -15.86
CA GLY A 332 11.43 19.39 -14.42
C GLY A 332 10.46 18.49 -13.63
N ALA A 333 9.55 17.80 -14.31
CA ALA A 333 8.56 16.94 -13.66
C ALA A 333 9.15 15.56 -13.31
N PRO A 334 8.69 14.91 -12.22
CA PRO A 334 9.07 13.54 -11.92
C PRO A 334 8.50 12.56 -12.95
N THR A 335 9.29 11.55 -13.31
CA THR A 335 8.91 10.49 -14.27
C THR A 335 8.70 9.18 -13.54
N PHE A 336 7.80 8.33 -14.03
CA PHE A 336 7.43 7.06 -13.40
C PHE A 336 7.43 5.91 -14.39
N GLY A 337 7.55 4.67 -13.89
CA GLY A 337 7.55 3.47 -14.75
C GLY A 337 8.79 3.36 -15.65
N THR A 338 9.85 4.13 -15.37
CA THR A 338 11.08 4.21 -16.17
C THR A 338 12.10 3.14 -15.77
N PRO A 339 13.10 2.83 -16.64
CA PRO A 339 14.16 1.89 -16.30
C PRO A 339 14.99 2.29 -15.07
N GLU A 340 15.24 3.59 -14.86
CA GLU A 340 15.99 4.11 -13.71
C GLU A 340 15.23 3.82 -12.41
N ALA A 341 13.92 4.07 -12.38
CA ALA A 341 13.06 3.75 -11.24
C ALA A 341 13.05 2.23 -10.96
N ALA A 342 13.09 1.40 -12.01
CA ALA A 342 13.21 -0.05 -11.88
C ALA A 342 14.53 -0.46 -11.23
N HIS A 343 15.66 0.03 -11.74
CA HIS A 343 16.98 -0.27 -11.21
C HIS A 343 17.10 0.14 -9.74
N ILE A 344 16.58 1.32 -9.39
CA ILE A 344 16.60 1.79 -8.00
C ILE A 344 15.70 0.89 -7.12
N THR A 345 14.49 0.55 -7.57
CA THR A 345 13.57 -0.30 -6.80
C THR A 345 14.18 -1.68 -6.54
N TYR A 346 14.78 -2.32 -7.53
CA TYR A 346 15.48 -3.61 -7.37
C TYR A 346 16.72 -3.47 -6.48
N GLY A 347 17.53 -2.45 -6.71
CA GLY A 347 18.76 -2.23 -5.95
C GLY A 347 18.51 -1.97 -4.47
N VAL A 348 17.54 -1.11 -4.14
CA VAL A 348 17.16 -0.87 -2.73
C VAL A 348 16.57 -2.14 -2.11
N GLY A 349 15.82 -2.94 -2.87
CA GLY A 349 15.32 -4.24 -2.39
C GLY A 349 16.43 -5.20 -1.99
N GLN A 350 17.53 -5.27 -2.77
CA GLN A 350 18.71 -6.06 -2.43
C GLN A 350 19.40 -5.52 -1.16
N LEU A 351 19.57 -4.18 -1.06
CA LEU A 351 20.15 -3.54 0.12
C LEU A 351 19.32 -3.75 1.39
N ALA A 352 17.99 -3.69 1.29
CA ALA A 352 17.10 -3.94 2.41
C ALA A 352 17.22 -5.40 2.93
N ARG A 353 17.24 -6.38 2.01
CA ARG A 353 17.45 -7.79 2.37
C ARG A 353 18.81 -8.02 3.03
N ARG A 354 19.86 -7.36 2.53
CA ARG A 354 21.21 -7.42 3.11
C ARG A 354 21.25 -6.86 4.53
N LEU A 355 20.45 -5.84 4.83
CA LEU A 355 20.29 -5.26 6.18
C LEU A 355 19.32 -6.05 7.07
N GLY A 356 18.62 -7.05 6.53
CA GLY A 356 17.58 -7.79 7.25
C GLY A 356 16.33 -6.96 7.58
N LEU A 357 16.05 -5.89 6.82
CA LEU A 357 14.94 -4.97 7.07
C LEU A 357 13.78 -5.23 6.12
N PRO A 358 12.51 -5.05 6.57
CA PRO A 358 11.40 -4.93 5.66
C PRO A 358 11.59 -3.75 4.71
N TYR A 359 11.04 -3.87 3.49
CA TYR A 359 11.22 -2.88 2.43
C TYR A 359 9.90 -2.27 1.98
N ARG A 360 9.86 -0.95 1.87
CA ARG A 360 8.76 -0.16 1.29
C ARG A 360 9.22 0.56 0.03
N SER A 361 8.55 0.31 -1.08
CA SER A 361 8.72 1.05 -2.34
C SER A 361 7.58 0.70 -3.31
N ALA A 362 7.68 1.20 -4.54
CA ALA A 362 6.73 1.00 -5.64
C ALA A 362 5.31 1.47 -5.31
N GLY A 363 4.38 1.22 -6.21
CA GLY A 363 2.98 1.63 -6.15
C GLY A 363 2.41 1.81 -7.55
N SER A 364 1.19 2.31 -7.66
CA SER A 364 0.55 2.64 -8.94
C SER A 364 1.02 3.98 -9.49
N PHE A 365 2.32 4.24 -9.41
CA PHE A 365 2.93 5.51 -9.80
C PHE A 365 2.74 5.83 -11.27
N CYS A 366 2.28 7.04 -11.57
CA CYS A 366 2.22 7.57 -12.93
C CYS A 366 2.30 9.09 -12.96
N GLY A 367 2.80 9.64 -14.06
CA GLY A 367 2.80 11.08 -14.37
C GLY A 367 1.55 11.52 -15.16
N SER A 368 0.74 10.57 -15.65
CA SER A 368 -0.47 10.89 -16.40
C SER A 368 -1.49 11.68 -15.57
N LYS A 369 -2.24 12.55 -16.22
CA LYS A 369 -3.30 13.39 -15.66
C LYS A 369 -4.68 12.73 -15.77
N LEU A 370 -4.76 11.64 -16.51
CA LEU A 370 -5.97 10.87 -16.78
C LEU A 370 -5.72 9.39 -16.51
N PRO A 371 -6.75 8.59 -16.18
CA PRO A 371 -6.65 7.14 -16.12
C PRO A 371 -6.65 6.52 -17.54
N ASP A 372 -5.61 6.84 -18.32
CA ASP A 372 -5.42 6.49 -19.71
C ASP A 372 -4.33 5.41 -19.92
N ALA A 373 -3.93 5.19 -21.16
CA ALA A 373 -2.90 4.21 -21.51
C ALA A 373 -1.55 4.52 -20.84
N GLN A 374 -1.16 5.81 -20.73
CA GLN A 374 0.07 6.19 -20.04
C GLN A 374 0.00 5.78 -18.56
N ALA A 375 -1.10 6.13 -17.88
CA ALA A 375 -1.32 5.75 -16.48
C ALA A 375 -1.27 4.22 -16.31
N ALA A 376 -1.87 3.46 -17.22
CA ALA A 376 -1.88 2.00 -17.16
C ALA A 376 -0.47 1.40 -17.32
N TYR A 377 0.32 1.86 -18.31
CA TYR A 377 1.68 1.35 -18.54
C TYR A 377 2.62 1.69 -17.37
N GLU A 378 2.64 2.94 -16.93
CA GLU A 378 3.50 3.38 -15.82
C GLU A 378 3.14 2.64 -14.53
N THR A 379 1.85 2.49 -14.23
CA THR A 379 1.35 1.74 -13.06
C THR A 379 1.71 0.26 -13.13
N ALA A 380 1.44 -0.41 -14.25
CA ALA A 380 1.73 -1.84 -14.38
C ALA A 380 3.22 -2.12 -14.22
N ASN A 381 4.09 -1.29 -14.82
CA ASN A 381 5.54 -1.39 -14.65
C ASN A 381 5.91 -1.23 -13.16
N SER A 382 5.46 -0.17 -12.49
CA SER A 382 5.80 0.11 -11.09
C SER A 382 5.32 -0.98 -10.14
N LEU A 383 4.10 -1.50 -10.31
CA LEU A 383 3.55 -2.56 -9.46
C LEU A 383 4.33 -3.88 -9.61
N ASN A 384 4.65 -4.28 -10.86
CA ASN A 384 5.44 -5.50 -11.12
C ASN A 384 6.88 -5.37 -10.60
N MET A 385 7.52 -4.21 -10.77
CA MET A 385 8.83 -3.93 -10.17
C MET A 385 8.81 -4.15 -8.66
N GLY A 386 7.79 -3.63 -7.97
CA GLY A 386 7.64 -3.78 -6.53
C GLY A 386 7.49 -5.22 -6.09
N LEU A 387 6.66 -6.01 -6.78
CA LEU A 387 6.51 -7.43 -6.48
C LEU A 387 7.83 -8.18 -6.63
N LEU A 388 8.54 -7.97 -7.76
CA LEU A 388 9.78 -8.67 -8.08
C LEU A 388 10.97 -8.17 -7.27
N ALA A 389 10.99 -6.90 -6.85
CA ALA A 389 12.03 -6.36 -5.98
C ALA A 389 11.99 -6.88 -4.54
N GLY A 390 10.90 -7.55 -4.16
CA GLY A 390 10.75 -8.05 -2.81
C GLY A 390 10.16 -7.03 -1.82
N VAL A 391 9.41 -6.03 -2.29
CA VAL A 391 8.73 -5.05 -1.44
C VAL A 391 7.79 -5.73 -0.44
N ASN A 392 7.84 -5.31 0.83
CA ASN A 392 7.01 -5.84 1.91
C ASN A 392 5.81 -4.93 2.23
N PHE A 393 5.93 -3.64 2.00
CA PHE A 393 4.85 -2.67 2.16
C PHE A 393 4.79 -1.77 0.92
N MET A 394 3.79 -1.96 0.08
CA MET A 394 3.57 -1.15 -1.12
C MET A 394 2.51 -0.09 -0.81
N LEU A 395 2.99 1.08 -0.41
CA LEU A 395 2.16 2.27 -0.28
C LEU A 395 1.90 2.84 -1.69
N HIS A 396 0.76 3.48 -1.90
CA HIS A 396 0.30 3.98 -3.20
C HIS A 396 -0.06 2.86 -4.20
N ALA A 397 -0.49 1.68 -3.75
CA ALA A 397 -0.81 0.57 -4.63
C ALA A 397 -2.00 0.83 -5.57
N CYS A 398 -2.83 1.85 -5.31
CA CYS A 398 -3.95 2.24 -6.17
C CYS A 398 -4.31 3.72 -6.04
N GLY A 399 -4.85 4.31 -7.12
CA GLY A 399 -5.47 5.63 -7.13
C GLY A 399 -4.58 6.82 -7.46
N TRP A 400 -3.33 6.62 -7.82
CA TRP A 400 -2.32 7.66 -8.04
C TRP A 400 -2.42 8.28 -9.44
N LEU A 401 -2.40 9.62 -9.54
CA LEU A 401 -2.27 10.41 -10.78
C LEU A 401 -1.36 11.63 -10.56
N GLU A 402 -0.94 12.27 -11.65
CA GLU A 402 -0.18 13.54 -11.69
C GLU A 402 1.07 13.55 -10.81
N GLY A 403 1.84 12.47 -10.77
CA GLY A 403 3.04 12.41 -9.94
C GLY A 403 2.77 12.51 -8.44
N GLY A 404 1.56 12.19 -7.99
CA GLY A 404 1.16 12.20 -6.58
C GLY A 404 0.35 13.41 -6.15
N LEU A 405 0.04 14.31 -7.07
CA LEU A 405 -0.78 15.47 -6.76
C LEU A 405 -2.28 15.17 -6.74
N VAL A 406 -2.72 14.09 -7.40
CA VAL A 406 -4.14 13.75 -7.55
C VAL A 406 -4.42 12.30 -7.14
N ALA A 407 -5.49 12.09 -6.34
CA ALA A 407 -6.15 10.81 -6.19
C ALA A 407 -7.39 10.75 -7.09
N SER A 408 -7.58 9.67 -7.86
CA SER A 408 -8.77 9.48 -8.68
C SER A 408 -9.58 8.28 -8.21
N PHE A 409 -10.90 8.43 -8.16
CA PHE A 409 -11.80 7.35 -7.77
C PHE A 409 -11.82 6.23 -8.80
N GLU A 410 -11.86 6.58 -10.11
CA GLU A 410 -11.83 5.59 -11.20
C GLU A 410 -10.49 4.86 -11.22
N LYS A 411 -9.37 5.62 -11.17
CA LYS A 411 -8.02 5.04 -11.12
C LYS A 411 -7.87 4.12 -9.91
N PHE A 412 -8.44 4.49 -8.75
CA PHE A 412 -8.40 3.69 -7.54
C PHE A 412 -9.00 2.29 -7.75
N VAL A 413 -10.20 2.21 -8.34
CA VAL A 413 -10.85 0.91 -8.56
C VAL A 413 -10.22 0.13 -9.71
N MET A 414 -9.68 0.81 -10.74
CA MET A 414 -8.94 0.18 -11.83
C MET A 414 -7.68 -0.50 -11.30
N ASP A 415 -6.88 0.24 -10.53
CA ASP A 415 -5.65 -0.28 -9.95
C ASP A 415 -5.96 -1.37 -8.92
N ALA A 416 -6.93 -1.15 -8.03
CA ALA A 416 -7.31 -2.11 -7.01
C ALA A 416 -7.77 -3.46 -7.59
N ASP A 417 -8.41 -3.48 -8.75
CA ASP A 417 -8.72 -4.71 -9.48
C ASP A 417 -7.42 -5.38 -9.98
N GLN A 418 -6.49 -4.60 -10.56
CA GLN A 418 -5.22 -5.11 -11.08
C GLN A 418 -4.28 -5.68 -9.99
N LEU A 419 -4.44 -5.27 -8.73
CA LEU A 419 -3.71 -5.92 -7.63
C LEU A 419 -3.99 -7.42 -7.54
N GLY A 420 -5.12 -7.91 -8.05
CA GLY A 420 -5.42 -9.33 -8.18
C GLY A 420 -4.40 -10.08 -9.03
N THR A 421 -3.84 -9.44 -10.07
CA THR A 421 -2.77 -10.05 -10.88
C THR A 421 -1.52 -10.31 -10.06
N LEU A 422 -1.14 -9.38 -9.17
CA LEU A 422 0.02 -9.54 -8.28
C LEU A 422 -0.18 -10.71 -7.31
N HIS A 423 -1.40 -10.85 -6.75
CA HIS A 423 -1.76 -11.95 -5.88
C HIS A 423 -1.62 -13.30 -6.58
N HIS A 424 -2.04 -13.40 -7.83
CA HIS A 424 -1.98 -14.64 -8.59
C HIS A 424 -0.57 -14.94 -9.08
N LEU A 425 0.15 -13.93 -9.59
CA LEU A 425 1.55 -14.08 -10.03
C LEU A 425 2.46 -14.52 -8.86
N ALA A 426 2.27 -13.95 -7.68
CA ALA A 426 3.07 -14.26 -6.50
C ALA A 426 2.94 -15.70 -6.00
N LYS A 427 1.87 -16.42 -6.35
CA LYS A 427 1.68 -17.84 -5.99
C LYS A 427 2.69 -18.76 -6.68
N GLY A 428 3.27 -18.31 -7.81
CA GLY A 428 4.09 -19.16 -8.65
C GLY A 428 3.26 -20.20 -9.40
N VAL A 429 3.94 -21.21 -9.95
CA VAL A 429 3.32 -22.30 -10.69
C VAL A 429 2.95 -23.43 -9.73
N ASP A 430 1.69 -23.85 -9.77
CA ASP A 430 1.23 -25.04 -9.05
C ASP A 430 1.78 -26.28 -9.73
N MET A 431 2.57 -27.07 -9.00
CA MET A 431 3.21 -28.31 -9.48
C MET A 431 2.51 -29.57 -8.96
N SER A 432 1.29 -29.46 -8.41
CA SER A 432 0.51 -30.60 -7.97
C SER A 432 0.21 -31.57 -9.13
N GLU A 433 -0.16 -32.79 -8.81
CA GLU A 433 -0.49 -33.82 -9.81
C GLU A 433 -1.71 -33.38 -10.65
N ASP A 434 -2.73 -32.79 -10.03
CA ASP A 434 -3.90 -32.24 -10.72
C ASP A 434 -3.52 -31.11 -11.67
N ALA A 435 -2.65 -30.19 -11.24
CA ALA A 435 -2.20 -29.07 -12.08
C ALA A 435 -1.33 -29.52 -13.26
N GLN A 436 -0.58 -30.62 -13.13
CA GLN A 436 0.18 -31.21 -14.25
C GLN A 436 -0.72 -31.91 -15.27
N ALA A 437 -1.91 -32.34 -14.90
CA ALA A 437 -2.99 -32.81 -15.74
C ALA A 437 -2.61 -33.92 -16.76
N LEU A 438 -1.68 -34.83 -16.40
CA LEU A 438 -1.19 -35.88 -17.32
C LEU A 438 -2.31 -36.78 -17.84
N ASP A 439 -3.31 -37.10 -17.02
CA ASP A 439 -4.44 -37.92 -17.43
C ASP A 439 -5.33 -37.21 -18.44
N ALA A 440 -5.56 -35.90 -18.28
CA ALA A 440 -6.26 -35.10 -19.27
C ALA A 440 -5.48 -35.03 -20.61
N ILE A 441 -4.14 -34.94 -20.55
CA ILE A 441 -3.29 -34.94 -21.74
C ILE A 441 -3.39 -36.28 -22.47
N ARG A 442 -3.41 -37.43 -21.72
CA ARG A 442 -3.60 -38.76 -22.30
C ARG A 442 -4.99 -38.98 -22.90
N GLU A 443 -6.03 -38.45 -22.20
CA GLU A 443 -7.42 -38.52 -22.65
C GLU A 443 -7.62 -37.77 -23.98
N VAL A 444 -7.09 -36.57 -24.11
CA VAL A 444 -7.28 -35.72 -25.27
C VAL A 444 -6.42 -36.12 -26.45
N GLY A 445 -5.16 -36.46 -26.21
CA GLY A 445 -4.23 -36.89 -27.26
C GLY A 445 -3.91 -35.82 -28.31
N PRO A 446 -3.10 -36.19 -29.32
CA PRO A 446 -2.74 -35.24 -30.41
C PRO A 446 -3.93 -34.82 -31.25
N GLY A 447 -4.09 -33.47 -31.45
CA GLY A 447 -5.13 -32.90 -32.32
C GLY A 447 -6.54 -32.83 -31.71
N GLY A 448 -6.73 -33.29 -30.46
CA GLY A 448 -7.98 -33.15 -29.73
C GLY A 448 -8.17 -31.75 -29.10
N HIS A 449 -9.22 -31.58 -28.28
CA HIS A 449 -9.47 -30.34 -27.52
C HIS A 449 -9.89 -30.63 -26.09
N TYR A 450 -9.53 -29.74 -25.16
CA TYR A 450 -9.74 -29.93 -23.72
C TYR A 450 -11.11 -29.50 -23.22
N LEU A 451 -11.93 -28.80 -24.00
CA LEU A 451 -13.22 -28.22 -23.53
C LEU A 451 -14.19 -29.27 -22.97
N GLY A 452 -14.12 -30.50 -23.44
CA GLY A 452 -15.00 -31.60 -22.97
C GLY A 452 -14.36 -32.53 -21.96
N CYS A 453 -13.06 -32.37 -21.62
CA CYS A 453 -12.41 -33.30 -20.69
C CYS A 453 -12.79 -33.04 -19.23
N ALA A 454 -12.74 -34.10 -18.41
CA ALA A 454 -13.12 -34.06 -17.00
C ALA A 454 -12.31 -33.02 -16.21
N HIS A 455 -11.02 -32.90 -16.46
CA HIS A 455 -10.12 -31.95 -15.79
C HIS A 455 -10.54 -30.50 -16.05
N THR A 456 -10.82 -30.11 -17.32
CA THR A 456 -11.31 -28.76 -17.64
C THR A 456 -12.64 -28.50 -16.96
N HIS A 457 -13.57 -29.47 -16.98
CA HIS A 457 -14.87 -29.31 -16.33
C HIS A 457 -14.76 -29.11 -14.81
N ALA A 458 -13.83 -29.78 -14.16
CA ALA A 458 -13.59 -29.60 -12.72
C ALA A 458 -12.98 -28.23 -12.37
N ASN A 459 -12.11 -27.68 -13.24
CA ASN A 459 -11.25 -26.54 -12.93
C ASN A 459 -11.64 -25.22 -13.59
N PHE A 460 -12.49 -25.20 -14.63
CA PHE A 460 -12.71 -24.00 -15.47
C PHE A 460 -13.19 -22.74 -14.71
N LYS A 461 -13.82 -22.88 -13.55
CA LYS A 461 -14.27 -21.74 -12.75
C LYS A 461 -13.16 -21.06 -11.93
N THR A 462 -12.09 -21.80 -11.64
CA THR A 462 -11.03 -21.38 -10.70
C THR A 462 -9.63 -21.36 -11.31
N ALA A 463 -9.45 -22.00 -12.48
CA ALA A 463 -8.14 -22.16 -13.13
C ALA A 463 -7.50 -20.84 -13.55
N PHE A 464 -8.29 -19.88 -13.98
CA PHE A 464 -7.80 -18.61 -14.50
C PHE A 464 -8.28 -17.44 -13.66
N TRP A 465 -7.36 -16.53 -13.35
CA TRP A 465 -7.73 -15.24 -12.78
C TRP A 465 -8.53 -14.43 -13.81
N ARG A 466 -9.54 -13.74 -13.33
CA ARG A 466 -10.37 -12.87 -14.14
C ARG A 466 -10.55 -11.52 -13.41
N SER A 467 -10.34 -10.43 -14.13
CA SER A 467 -10.69 -9.10 -13.66
C SER A 467 -12.20 -8.97 -13.46
N ASP A 468 -12.59 -8.29 -12.38
CA ASP A 468 -13.99 -7.92 -12.13
C ASP A 468 -14.39 -6.63 -12.88
N LEU A 469 -13.41 -5.96 -13.51
CA LEU A 469 -13.58 -4.67 -14.17
C LEU A 469 -13.39 -4.75 -15.68
N PHE A 470 -12.36 -5.47 -16.17
CA PHE A 470 -12.00 -5.49 -17.59
C PHE A 470 -12.97 -6.33 -18.40
N ASP A 471 -13.25 -5.87 -19.62
CA ASP A 471 -14.09 -6.58 -20.55
C ASP A 471 -13.26 -7.56 -21.40
N TYR A 472 -13.71 -8.82 -21.46
CA TYR A 472 -13.12 -9.90 -22.28
C TYR A 472 -14.16 -10.50 -23.26
N LYS A 473 -15.28 -9.79 -23.48
CA LYS A 473 -16.36 -10.26 -24.35
C LYS A 473 -15.99 -10.10 -25.83
N PRO A 474 -16.62 -10.86 -26.74
CA PRO A 474 -16.54 -10.59 -28.17
C PRO A 474 -17.01 -9.17 -28.48
N PHE A 475 -16.50 -8.61 -29.61
CA PHE A 475 -16.81 -7.24 -30.03
C PHE A 475 -18.31 -6.96 -30.09
N GLU A 476 -19.07 -7.88 -30.68
CA GLU A 476 -20.52 -7.75 -30.86
C GLU A 476 -21.25 -7.59 -29.53
N THR A 477 -20.89 -8.41 -28.53
CA THR A 477 -21.47 -8.33 -27.19
C THR A 477 -21.08 -7.03 -26.48
N TRP A 478 -19.81 -6.61 -26.61
CA TRP A 478 -19.33 -5.36 -26.03
C TRP A 478 -20.05 -4.14 -26.64
N ASP A 479 -20.25 -4.16 -27.99
CA ASP A 479 -20.98 -3.10 -28.71
C ASP A 479 -22.46 -3.03 -28.31
N GLU A 480 -23.14 -4.16 -28.26
CA GLU A 480 -24.53 -4.27 -27.81
C GLU A 480 -24.72 -3.78 -26.36
N GLU A 481 -23.74 -3.97 -25.50
CA GLU A 481 -23.77 -3.49 -24.10
C GLU A 481 -23.37 -2.02 -23.95
N GLY A 482 -23.13 -1.30 -25.05
CA GLY A 482 -22.89 0.14 -25.11
C GLY A 482 -21.45 0.56 -25.24
N ALA A 483 -20.57 -0.31 -25.73
CA ALA A 483 -19.18 -0.02 -26.14
C ALA A 483 -18.38 0.79 -25.08
N ARG A 484 -18.51 0.40 -23.79
CA ARG A 484 -17.93 1.16 -22.68
C ARG A 484 -16.44 0.92 -22.58
N ASP A 485 -15.69 2.01 -22.45
CA ASP A 485 -14.27 1.96 -22.10
C ASP A 485 -14.04 1.63 -20.61
N THR A 486 -12.80 1.40 -20.24
CA THR A 486 -12.42 1.02 -18.86
C THR A 486 -12.73 2.12 -17.84
N GLN A 487 -12.64 3.40 -18.22
CA GLN A 487 -12.97 4.51 -17.33
C GLN A 487 -14.47 4.56 -17.01
N ALA A 488 -15.32 4.36 -18.01
CA ALA A 488 -16.77 4.29 -17.83
C ALA A 488 -17.16 3.10 -16.92
N LEU A 489 -16.55 1.93 -17.14
CA LEU A 489 -16.74 0.77 -16.27
C LEU A 489 -16.28 1.05 -14.83
N ALA A 490 -15.16 1.75 -14.66
CA ALA A 490 -14.65 2.14 -13.35
C ALA A 490 -15.59 3.10 -12.61
N SER A 491 -16.18 4.10 -13.29
CA SER A 491 -17.17 5.00 -12.69
C SER A 491 -18.39 4.24 -12.16
N ILE A 492 -18.92 3.28 -12.95
CA ILE A 492 -20.00 2.39 -12.54
C ILE A 492 -19.59 1.57 -11.31
N ARG A 493 -18.36 1.05 -11.31
CA ARG A 493 -17.82 0.26 -10.19
C ARG A 493 -17.67 1.09 -8.92
N VAL A 494 -17.17 2.32 -9.00
CA VAL A 494 -17.07 3.27 -7.88
C VAL A 494 -18.45 3.45 -7.24
N GLN A 495 -19.47 3.79 -8.05
CA GLN A 495 -20.83 3.99 -7.53
C GLN A 495 -21.36 2.73 -6.88
N LYS A 496 -21.24 1.57 -7.52
CA LYS A 496 -21.69 0.29 -6.97
C LYS A 496 -21.03 -0.02 -5.61
N LEU A 497 -19.72 0.19 -5.47
CA LEU A 497 -19.01 -0.06 -4.21
C LEU A 497 -19.48 0.87 -3.09
N VAL A 498 -19.72 2.15 -3.41
CA VAL A 498 -20.24 3.13 -2.44
C VAL A 498 -21.66 2.79 -2.02
N ASP A 499 -22.55 2.45 -2.96
CA ASP A 499 -23.97 2.12 -2.69
C ASP A 499 -24.13 0.83 -1.89
N THR A 500 -23.22 -0.12 -2.08
CA THR A 500 -23.25 -1.42 -1.37
C THR A 500 -22.38 -1.44 -0.12
N TYR A 501 -21.71 -0.34 0.22
CA TYR A 501 -20.89 -0.24 1.41
C TYR A 501 -21.70 -0.48 2.68
N GLN A 502 -21.15 -1.33 3.54
CA GLN A 502 -21.67 -1.55 4.89
C GLN A 502 -20.54 -1.26 5.90
N GLN A 503 -20.81 -0.34 6.79
CA GLN A 503 -19.84 0.03 7.82
C GLN A 503 -19.58 -1.17 8.74
N PRO A 504 -18.29 -1.52 8.99
CA PRO A 504 -17.95 -2.58 9.93
C PRO A 504 -18.38 -2.19 11.35
N THR A 505 -18.81 -3.18 12.12
CA THR A 505 -19.24 -2.95 13.50
C THR A 505 -18.10 -2.41 14.36
N LEU A 506 -18.42 -1.44 15.19
CA LEU A 506 -17.54 -0.89 16.24
C LEU A 506 -18.37 -0.84 17.52
N ASP A 507 -17.72 -1.16 18.64
CA ASP A 507 -18.36 -1.05 19.96
C ASP A 507 -18.89 0.38 20.16
N PRO A 508 -20.17 0.56 20.55
CA PRO A 508 -20.76 1.88 20.71
C PRO A 508 -20.08 2.74 21.78
N GLU A 509 -19.54 2.15 22.85
CA GLU A 509 -18.84 2.88 23.90
C GLU A 509 -17.48 3.38 23.39
N ILE A 510 -16.74 2.56 22.66
CA ILE A 510 -15.49 2.95 21.99
C ILE A 510 -15.77 4.05 20.97
N HIS A 511 -16.82 3.91 20.16
CA HIS A 511 -17.20 4.94 19.17
C HIS A 511 -17.51 6.29 19.84
N ALA A 512 -18.32 6.27 20.91
CA ALA A 512 -18.63 7.47 21.68
C ALA A 512 -17.38 8.11 22.30
N ALA A 513 -16.46 7.30 22.83
CA ALA A 513 -15.21 7.78 23.41
C ALA A 513 -14.29 8.44 22.35
N LEU A 514 -14.18 7.85 21.17
CA LEU A 514 -13.43 8.45 20.04
C LEU A 514 -14.03 9.79 19.60
N LEU A 515 -15.35 9.89 19.47
CA LEU A 515 -16.03 11.15 19.14
C LEU A 515 -15.78 12.22 20.21
N ALA A 516 -15.94 11.87 21.49
CA ALA A 516 -15.71 12.79 22.59
C ALA A 516 -14.26 13.28 22.63
N TYR A 517 -13.28 12.42 22.35
CA TYR A 517 -11.87 12.78 22.23
C TYR A 517 -11.64 13.80 21.10
N VAL A 518 -12.15 13.49 19.91
CA VAL A 518 -12.02 14.36 18.71
C VAL A 518 -12.64 15.72 18.97
N ASP A 519 -13.86 15.77 19.53
CA ASP A 519 -14.56 17.02 19.83
C ASP A 519 -13.80 17.87 20.87
N ALA A 520 -13.30 17.25 21.93
CA ALA A 520 -12.53 17.93 22.97
C ALA A 520 -11.22 18.52 22.41
N LYS A 521 -10.46 17.75 21.62
CA LYS A 521 -9.22 18.22 20.97
C LYS A 521 -9.49 19.36 20.01
N LYS A 522 -10.53 19.27 19.16
CA LYS A 522 -10.90 20.33 18.22
C LYS A 522 -11.34 21.61 18.92
N ALA A 523 -12.06 21.50 20.04
CA ALA A 523 -12.49 22.65 20.83
C ALA A 523 -11.32 23.37 21.52
N ALA A 524 -10.26 22.65 21.86
CA ALA A 524 -9.09 23.19 22.55
C ALA A 524 -8.14 23.98 21.63
N MET A 525 -8.29 23.88 20.30
CA MET A 525 -7.42 24.53 19.31
C MET A 525 -8.17 25.55 18.47
N PRO A 526 -7.62 26.75 18.21
CA PRO A 526 -8.16 27.66 17.20
C PRO A 526 -8.05 27.02 15.80
N ASP A 527 -8.89 27.45 14.87
CA ASP A 527 -8.78 27.00 13.48
C ASP A 527 -7.55 27.61 12.80
N SER A 528 -6.79 26.78 12.09
CA SER A 528 -5.69 27.20 11.24
C SER A 528 -5.80 26.49 9.89
N PHE A 529 -5.73 27.26 8.80
CA PHE A 529 -5.74 26.79 7.42
C PHE A 529 -4.38 27.00 6.73
N MET A 530 -3.37 27.42 7.48
CA MET A 530 -1.99 27.62 7.03
C MET A 530 -1.04 26.73 7.82
#